data_68c4f7e435736e51dbdbeef57c362b4a
#
_entry.id   68c4f7e435736e51dbdbeef57c362b4a
#
_cell.length_a   1.000
_cell.length_b   1.000
_cell.length_c   1.000
_cell.angle_alpha   90.00
_cell.angle_beta   90.00
_cell.angle_gamma   90.00
#
_symmetry.space_group_name_H-M   'P 1'
#
loop_
_entity.id
_entity.type
_entity.pdbx_description
1 polymer ?
#
loop_
_entity_poly.entity_id
_entity_poly.type
_entity_poly.pdbx_seq_one_letter_code
_entity_poly.pdbx_strand_id
1 'polypeptide(L)'
;MNSKNISTKTLRANAKEWAKQQEELQNNEKRKKELYEAKEWYTIRALLGNQWANWFIMAGARERGKTFSVQDYVLNCFFNPKSKLYHVPFYWMRLNDIAIKNMLMNNAAKMFEPLLVRKYHLEGVKVKGDSIFIGKDLLCRVYGLSNAYNNKGAAIFDASTFKGVNIIIDEVALEKGQRKTFDVVYNLKMQIENIVRSERENVKVFMMLNNTEDCPELMSMFGFIPIEFGVYKLKRKHCVVDYIPNNKAYDERRKKALANEIDTGTGNFTNKVVRDLELLYKGRLTKPIMVVKYSKDQTDWFTIWEGNIICPYNGEKKPSVAMKRYIDDTFIPTLRDSIIQQEDARAFKYKDILTQSLWRKNMELIKK
;
A
#
# COMPACT_ATOMS: atom_id res chain seq x y z
N MET A 1 -31.14 -29.15 -24.82
CA MET A 1 -29.90 -28.35 -24.98
C MET A 1 -30.29 -26.92 -25.32
N ASN A 2 -30.29 -26.03 -24.34
CA ASN A 2 -30.60 -24.61 -24.57
C ASN A 2 -29.31 -23.84 -24.89
N SER A 3 -29.08 -23.60 -26.16
CA SER A 3 -28.08 -22.61 -26.59
C SER A 3 -28.59 -21.22 -26.22
N LYS A 4 -28.10 -20.64 -25.15
CA LYS A 4 -28.38 -19.25 -24.81
C LYS A 4 -27.84 -18.34 -25.91
N ASN A 5 -28.72 -17.78 -26.73
CA ASN A 5 -28.41 -16.73 -27.68
C ASN A 5 -27.80 -15.55 -26.94
N ILE A 6 -26.48 -15.43 -26.97
CA ILE A 6 -25.75 -14.28 -26.44
C ILE A 6 -26.06 -13.11 -27.37
N SER A 7 -26.67 -12.05 -26.82
CA SER A 7 -27.01 -10.84 -27.59
C SER A 7 -25.76 -10.28 -28.29
N THR A 8 -25.91 -9.82 -29.54
CA THR A 8 -24.85 -9.12 -30.29
C THR A 8 -24.31 -7.90 -29.54
N LYS A 9 -25.14 -7.27 -28.70
CA LYS A 9 -24.74 -6.16 -27.83
C LYS A 9 -23.76 -6.61 -26.74
N THR A 10 -23.99 -7.79 -26.15
CA THR A 10 -23.10 -8.41 -25.15
C THR A 10 -21.78 -8.83 -25.76
N LEU A 11 -21.78 -9.40 -26.95
CA LEU A 11 -20.55 -9.77 -27.67
C LEU A 11 -19.69 -8.55 -28.02
N ARG A 12 -20.31 -7.45 -28.47
CA ARG A 12 -19.62 -6.19 -28.75
C ARG A 12 -19.05 -5.54 -27.48
N ALA A 13 -19.77 -5.60 -26.36
CA ALA A 13 -19.28 -5.10 -25.07
C ALA A 13 -18.05 -5.89 -24.59
N ASN A 14 -18.12 -7.22 -24.64
CA ASN A 14 -17.01 -8.10 -24.27
C ASN A 14 -15.79 -7.91 -25.17
N ALA A 15 -15.98 -7.73 -26.48
CA ALA A 15 -14.88 -7.46 -27.43
C ALA A 15 -14.20 -6.11 -27.13
N LYS A 16 -14.97 -5.06 -26.80
CA LYS A 16 -14.40 -3.77 -26.41
C LYS A 16 -13.64 -3.85 -25.08
N GLU A 17 -14.15 -4.60 -24.13
CA GLU A 17 -13.49 -4.81 -22.85
C GLU A 17 -12.18 -5.61 -23.00
N TRP A 18 -12.21 -6.64 -23.83
CA TRP A 18 -11.02 -7.43 -24.17
C TRP A 18 -9.95 -6.57 -24.88
N ALA A 19 -10.34 -5.79 -25.90
CA ALA A 19 -9.42 -4.90 -26.58
C ALA A 19 -8.76 -3.89 -25.64
N LYS A 20 -9.54 -3.33 -24.70
CA LYS A 20 -9.03 -2.43 -23.69
C LYS A 20 -8.05 -3.11 -22.72
N GLN A 21 -8.33 -4.36 -22.32
CA GLN A 21 -7.41 -5.15 -21.48
C GLN A 21 -6.08 -5.41 -22.20
N GLN A 22 -6.13 -5.73 -23.52
CA GLN A 22 -4.92 -5.94 -24.33
C GLN A 22 -4.10 -4.64 -24.44
N GLU A 23 -4.75 -3.50 -24.66
CA GLU A 23 -4.08 -2.20 -24.71
C GLU A 23 -3.43 -1.85 -23.35
N GLU A 24 -4.11 -2.12 -22.23
CA GLU A 24 -3.54 -1.91 -20.88
C GLU A 24 -2.34 -2.84 -20.63
N LEU A 25 -2.38 -4.08 -21.09
CA LEU A 25 -1.25 -5.02 -21.00
C LEU A 25 -0.05 -4.54 -21.83
N GLN A 26 -0.27 -4.14 -23.09
CA GLN A 26 0.80 -3.62 -23.94
C GLN A 26 1.43 -2.34 -23.38
N ASN A 27 0.61 -1.44 -22.85
CA ASN A 27 1.10 -0.21 -22.22
C ASN A 27 1.92 -0.52 -20.94
N ASN A 28 1.53 -1.52 -20.17
CA ASN A 28 2.29 -1.96 -19.00
C ASN A 28 3.62 -2.60 -19.41
N GLU A 29 3.65 -3.40 -20.46
CA GLU A 29 4.87 -4.00 -20.96
C GLU A 29 5.86 -2.97 -21.51
N LYS A 30 5.36 -2.01 -22.29
CA LYS A 30 6.16 -0.88 -22.77
C LYS A 30 6.75 -0.09 -21.60
N ARG A 31 5.93 0.22 -20.59
CA ARG A 31 6.40 0.92 -19.40
C ARG A 31 7.43 0.12 -18.59
N LYS A 32 7.25 -1.21 -18.44
CA LYS A 32 8.24 -2.09 -17.82
C LYS A 32 9.61 -1.95 -18.50
N LYS A 33 9.62 -2.02 -19.84
CA LYS A 33 10.83 -1.89 -20.63
C LYS A 33 11.48 -0.51 -20.47
N GLU A 34 10.69 0.55 -20.59
CA GLU A 34 11.15 1.93 -20.39
C GLU A 34 11.76 2.13 -18.98
N LEU A 35 11.09 1.62 -17.93
CA LEU A 35 11.60 1.71 -16.56
C LEU A 35 12.83 0.85 -16.31
N TYR A 36 12.95 -0.30 -16.97
CA TYR A 36 14.11 -1.17 -16.87
C TYR A 36 15.34 -0.58 -17.59
N GLU A 37 15.14 0.01 -18.77
CA GLU A 37 16.20 0.61 -19.57
C GLU A 37 16.56 2.04 -19.14
N ALA A 38 15.71 2.68 -18.32
CA ALA A 38 15.91 4.04 -17.86
C ALA A 38 17.21 4.17 -17.06
N LYS A 39 18.06 5.09 -17.46
CA LYS A 39 19.23 5.51 -16.68
C LYS A 39 18.87 6.41 -15.50
N GLU A 40 17.69 7.00 -15.54
CA GLU A 40 17.18 7.97 -14.59
C GLU A 40 16.42 7.31 -13.44
N TRP A 41 16.20 8.11 -12.40
CA TRP A 41 15.41 7.74 -11.26
C TRP A 41 13.92 7.63 -11.60
N TYR A 42 13.19 6.88 -10.79
CA TYR A 42 11.73 6.78 -10.92
C TYR A 42 11.05 8.15 -10.87
N THR A 43 9.99 8.31 -11.66
CA THR A 43 9.13 9.51 -11.65
C THR A 43 7.66 9.14 -11.60
N ILE A 44 6.90 9.87 -10.76
CA ILE A 44 5.43 9.71 -10.65
C ILE A 44 4.66 10.40 -11.77
N ARG A 45 5.31 11.15 -12.67
CA ARG A 45 4.64 11.98 -13.70
C ARG A 45 3.62 11.19 -14.50
N ALA A 46 3.94 9.95 -14.88
CA ALA A 46 3.03 9.09 -15.64
C ALA A 46 1.77 8.69 -14.86
N LEU A 47 1.84 8.64 -13.53
CA LEU A 47 0.68 8.32 -12.70
C LEU A 47 -0.27 9.51 -12.56
N LEU A 48 0.27 10.72 -12.55
CA LEU A 48 -0.50 11.96 -12.35
C LEU A 48 -1.50 12.24 -13.46
N GLY A 49 -1.34 11.64 -14.65
CA GLY A 49 -2.33 11.65 -15.72
C GLY A 49 -3.67 10.99 -15.35
N ASN A 50 -3.70 10.18 -14.29
CA ASN A 50 -4.92 9.54 -13.80
C ASN A 50 -5.68 10.47 -12.82
N GLN A 51 -6.22 11.58 -13.34
CA GLN A 51 -6.88 12.62 -12.52
C GLN A 51 -8.09 12.12 -11.72
N TRP A 52 -8.71 11.01 -12.15
CA TRP A 52 -9.82 10.34 -11.46
C TRP A 52 -9.40 9.64 -10.16
N ALA A 53 -8.09 9.43 -9.94
CA ALA A 53 -7.56 8.73 -8.79
C ALA A 53 -7.24 9.70 -7.64
N ASN A 54 -7.58 9.26 -6.43
CA ASN A 54 -7.18 9.92 -5.18
C ASN A 54 -5.96 9.21 -4.55
N TRP A 55 -5.80 7.91 -4.77
CA TRP A 55 -4.74 7.09 -4.21
C TRP A 55 -3.71 6.72 -5.28
N PHE A 56 -2.45 6.96 -4.96
CA PHE A 56 -1.30 6.61 -5.79
C PHE A 56 -0.35 5.78 -4.95
N ILE A 57 -0.29 4.47 -5.21
CA ILE A 57 0.54 3.51 -4.48
C ILE A 57 1.74 3.18 -5.34
N MET A 58 2.93 3.44 -4.83
CA MET A 58 4.19 3.16 -5.49
C MET A 58 4.95 2.11 -4.70
N ALA A 59 4.99 0.88 -5.21
CA ALA A 59 5.68 -0.23 -4.59
C ALA A 59 6.91 -0.62 -5.42
N GLY A 60 8.06 -0.78 -4.76
CA GLY A 60 9.31 -1.16 -5.42
C GLY A 60 10.49 -1.03 -4.49
N ALA A 61 11.66 -1.52 -4.87
CA ALA A 61 12.85 -1.56 -4.04
C ALA A 61 13.22 -0.19 -3.43
N ARG A 62 13.94 -0.21 -2.32
CA ARG A 62 14.56 0.99 -1.71
C ARG A 62 15.47 1.69 -2.73
N GLU A 63 15.71 2.98 -2.54
CA GLU A 63 16.61 3.78 -3.39
C GLU A 63 16.22 3.85 -4.88
N ARG A 64 14.94 3.68 -5.21
CA ARG A 64 14.42 3.87 -6.57
C ARG A 64 14.02 5.30 -6.90
N GLY A 65 14.07 6.22 -5.92
CA GLY A 65 13.68 7.61 -6.10
C GLY A 65 12.19 7.89 -5.92
N LYS A 66 11.43 6.96 -5.32
CA LYS A 66 9.98 7.16 -5.05
C LYS A 66 9.74 8.41 -4.21
N THR A 67 10.39 8.48 -3.06
CA THR A 67 10.25 9.59 -2.10
C THR A 67 10.67 10.91 -2.72
N PHE A 68 11.81 10.94 -3.44
CA PHE A 68 12.26 12.13 -4.17
C PHE A 68 11.21 12.63 -5.15
N SER A 69 10.64 11.74 -5.97
CA SER A 69 9.68 12.11 -7.00
C SER A 69 8.36 12.64 -6.43
N VAL A 70 7.90 12.07 -5.30
CA VAL A 70 6.71 12.56 -4.59
C VAL A 70 6.98 13.91 -3.95
N GLN A 71 8.13 14.06 -3.28
CA GLN A 71 8.55 15.33 -2.70
C GLN A 71 8.61 16.44 -3.76
N ASP A 72 9.26 16.18 -4.88
CA ASP A 72 9.38 17.16 -5.98
C ASP A 72 7.98 17.59 -6.48
N TYR A 73 7.06 16.65 -6.61
CA TYR A 73 5.69 16.95 -7.01
C TYR A 73 4.95 17.83 -5.99
N VAL A 74 4.96 17.47 -4.71
CA VAL A 74 4.19 18.22 -3.70
C VAL A 74 4.79 19.60 -3.43
N LEU A 75 6.12 19.71 -3.45
CA LEU A 75 6.81 21.00 -3.36
C LEU A 75 6.51 21.89 -4.58
N ASN A 76 6.51 21.30 -5.79
CA ASN A 76 6.09 22.04 -6.97
C ASN A 76 4.62 22.49 -6.86
N CYS A 77 3.72 21.68 -6.30
CA CYS A 77 2.35 22.11 -6.06
C CYS A 77 2.28 23.30 -5.11
N PHE A 78 3.09 23.34 -4.07
CA PHE A 78 3.11 24.41 -3.09
C PHE A 78 3.73 25.71 -3.62
N PHE A 79 4.85 25.62 -4.34
CA PHE A 79 5.59 26.80 -4.79
C PHE A 79 5.17 27.35 -6.17
N ASN A 80 4.45 26.59 -6.98
CA ASN A 80 4.08 27.00 -8.32
C ASN A 80 2.77 27.81 -8.30
N PRO A 81 2.78 29.11 -8.67
CA PRO A 81 1.58 29.95 -8.69
C PRO A 81 0.47 29.45 -9.63
N LYS A 82 0.81 28.62 -10.61
CA LYS A 82 -0.17 28.00 -11.53
C LYS A 82 -0.83 26.75 -10.95
N SER A 83 -0.38 26.28 -9.81
CA SER A 83 -0.96 25.12 -9.13
C SER A 83 -2.26 25.50 -8.42
N LYS A 84 -3.27 24.63 -8.47
CA LYS A 84 -4.47 24.76 -7.63
C LYS A 84 -4.14 24.69 -6.13
N LEU A 85 -3.01 24.06 -5.78
CA LEU A 85 -2.52 23.89 -4.42
C LEU A 85 -1.37 24.85 -4.09
N TYR A 86 -1.32 26.02 -4.76
CA TYR A 86 -0.34 27.06 -4.44
C TYR A 86 -0.53 27.55 -3.01
N HIS A 87 0.54 27.53 -2.20
CA HIS A 87 0.56 27.82 -0.76
C HIS A 87 -0.41 26.96 0.07
N VAL A 88 -0.88 25.81 -0.47
CA VAL A 88 -1.64 24.83 0.31
C VAL A 88 -0.66 23.84 0.94
N PRO A 89 -0.60 23.77 2.28
CA PRO A 89 0.30 22.86 2.95
C PRO A 89 -0.06 21.40 2.68
N PHE A 90 0.96 20.55 2.65
CA PHE A 90 0.77 19.11 2.51
C PHE A 90 0.95 18.40 3.85
N TYR A 91 0.56 17.14 3.91
CA TYR A 91 0.73 16.30 5.08
C TYR A 91 1.72 15.17 4.80
N TRP A 92 2.51 14.82 5.82
CA TRP A 92 3.40 13.68 5.75
C TRP A 92 3.15 12.75 6.93
N MET A 93 2.91 11.47 6.63
CA MET A 93 2.63 10.46 7.64
C MET A 93 3.71 9.39 7.64
N ARG A 94 4.07 8.95 8.85
CA ARG A 94 4.90 7.78 9.10
C ARG A 94 4.24 6.86 10.12
N LEU A 95 4.79 5.65 10.28
CA LEU A 95 4.20 4.61 11.13
C LEU A 95 4.08 5.07 12.59
N ASN A 96 5.13 5.66 13.17
CA ASN A 96 5.18 5.99 14.59
C ASN A 96 5.82 7.35 14.86
N ASP A 97 5.61 7.85 16.09
CA ASP A 97 6.11 9.16 16.51
C ASP A 97 7.63 9.24 16.66
N ILE A 98 8.31 8.10 16.89
CA ILE A 98 9.77 8.09 16.96
C ILE A 98 10.34 8.42 15.59
N ALA A 99 9.79 7.81 14.53
CA ALA A 99 10.17 8.12 13.16
C ALA A 99 9.90 9.60 12.81
N ILE A 100 8.77 10.15 13.30
CA ILE A 100 8.43 11.57 13.15
C ILE A 100 9.44 12.47 13.86
N LYS A 101 9.71 12.21 15.15
CA LYS A 101 10.69 12.98 15.92
C LYS A 101 12.07 13.00 15.22
N ASN A 102 12.53 11.83 14.77
CA ASN A 102 13.82 11.74 14.05
C ASN A 102 13.80 12.54 12.74
N MET A 103 12.68 12.57 12.03
CA MET A 103 12.55 13.32 10.78
C MET A 103 12.53 14.84 11.01
N LEU A 104 11.94 15.30 12.13
CA LEU A 104 11.84 16.71 12.47
C LEU A 104 13.10 17.29 13.17
N MET A 105 14.05 16.44 13.56
CA MET A 105 15.29 16.89 14.18
C MET A 105 16.07 17.86 13.27
N ASN A 106 16.79 18.81 13.89
CA ASN A 106 17.60 19.81 13.21
C ASN A 106 16.82 20.59 12.12
N ASN A 107 15.63 21.07 12.48
CA ASN A 107 14.72 21.78 11.58
C ASN A 107 14.39 20.96 10.32
N ALA A 108 14.07 19.68 10.51
CA ALA A 108 13.73 18.73 9.44
C ALA A 108 14.83 18.57 8.35
N ALA A 109 16.10 18.75 8.71
CA ALA A 109 17.23 18.70 7.79
C ALA A 109 17.34 17.37 7.01
N LYS A 110 16.81 16.27 7.59
CA LYS A 110 16.81 14.94 6.95
C LYS A 110 15.51 14.60 6.23
N MET A 111 14.52 15.49 6.25
CA MET A 111 13.21 15.23 5.64
C MET A 111 13.24 15.37 4.13
N PHE A 112 13.88 16.42 3.66
CA PHE A 112 13.93 16.75 2.23
C PHE A 112 15.25 16.32 1.61
N GLU A 113 15.18 15.79 0.40
CA GLU A 113 16.38 15.44 -0.37
C GLU A 113 17.20 16.68 -0.69
N PRO A 114 18.55 16.65 -0.58
CA PRO A 114 19.41 17.82 -0.73
C PRO A 114 19.23 18.57 -2.06
N LEU A 115 18.92 17.85 -3.14
CA LEU A 115 18.64 18.48 -4.44
C LEU A 115 17.36 19.31 -4.42
N LEU A 116 16.34 18.86 -3.68
CA LEU A 116 15.07 19.58 -3.54
C LEU A 116 15.21 20.77 -2.58
N VAL A 117 16.03 20.64 -1.54
CA VAL A 117 16.35 21.76 -0.65
C VAL A 117 16.91 22.92 -1.48
N ARG A 118 17.88 22.66 -2.34
CA ARG A 118 18.47 23.71 -3.23
C ARG A 118 17.45 24.20 -4.27
N LYS A 119 16.67 23.30 -4.88
CA LYS A 119 15.71 23.65 -5.95
C LYS A 119 14.60 24.57 -5.45
N TYR A 120 14.12 24.35 -4.23
CA TYR A 120 12.97 25.07 -3.65
C TYR A 120 13.37 26.03 -2.53
N HIS A 121 14.68 26.26 -2.32
CA HIS A 121 15.22 27.17 -1.30
C HIS A 121 14.71 26.88 0.12
N LEU A 122 14.80 25.59 0.52
CA LEU A 122 14.27 25.11 1.80
C LEU A 122 15.28 25.25 2.97
N GLU A 123 16.42 25.92 2.79
CA GLU A 123 17.44 26.10 3.82
C GLU A 123 16.92 26.85 5.05
N GLY A 124 15.88 27.66 4.87
CA GLY A 124 15.25 28.48 5.91
C GLY A 124 14.06 27.85 6.61
N VAL A 125 13.80 26.54 6.44
CA VAL A 125 12.67 25.89 7.10
C VAL A 125 12.83 25.88 8.62
N LYS A 126 11.71 26.04 9.35
CA LYS A 126 11.63 26.01 10.81
C LYS A 126 10.59 25.01 11.26
N VAL A 127 10.90 24.26 12.30
CA VAL A 127 9.99 23.28 12.90
C VAL A 127 9.38 23.87 14.17
N LYS A 128 8.04 23.77 14.27
CA LYS A 128 7.26 24.09 15.48
C LYS A 128 6.29 22.95 15.75
N GLY A 129 6.58 22.12 16.74
CA GLY A 129 5.80 20.92 17.04
C GLY A 129 5.81 19.93 15.87
N ASP A 130 4.63 19.63 15.32
CA ASP A 130 4.39 18.78 14.16
C ASP A 130 4.39 19.53 12.82
N SER A 131 4.69 20.80 12.84
CA SER A 131 4.51 21.72 11.71
C SER A 131 5.82 22.28 11.23
N ILE A 132 6.00 22.32 9.90
CA ILE A 132 7.18 22.83 9.20
C ILE A 132 6.78 24.11 8.47
N PHE A 133 7.54 25.17 8.70
CA PHE A 133 7.31 26.48 8.11
C PHE A 133 8.45 26.89 7.20
N ILE A 134 8.12 27.65 6.15
CA ILE A 134 9.08 28.39 5.36
C ILE A 134 8.69 29.88 5.41
N GLY A 135 9.56 30.70 6.02
CA GLY A 135 9.19 32.06 6.35
C GLY A 135 8.01 32.09 7.34
N LYS A 136 6.87 32.64 6.90
CA LYS A 136 5.62 32.67 7.67
C LYS A 136 4.64 31.58 7.24
N ASP A 137 4.87 30.93 6.12
CA ASP A 137 3.92 30.00 5.52
C ASP A 137 4.10 28.60 6.11
N LEU A 138 2.99 27.96 6.45
CA LEU A 138 2.97 26.56 6.80
C LEU A 138 3.19 25.72 5.54
N LEU A 139 4.31 25.00 5.47
CA LEU A 139 4.68 24.15 4.35
C LEU A 139 4.08 22.74 4.48
N CYS A 140 4.22 22.16 5.68
CA CYS A 140 3.85 20.76 5.89
C CYS A 140 3.46 20.51 7.34
N ARG A 141 2.54 19.55 7.57
CA ARG A 141 2.34 18.91 8.87
C ARG A 141 2.71 17.44 8.84
N VAL A 142 3.29 16.97 9.93
CA VAL A 142 3.87 15.61 10.02
C VAL A 142 3.20 14.84 11.15
N TYR A 143 2.66 13.64 10.86
CA TYR A 143 1.92 12.84 11.82
C TYR A 143 2.39 11.39 11.89
N GLY A 144 2.45 10.83 13.10
CA GLY A 144 2.58 9.41 13.33
C GLY A 144 1.21 8.72 13.33
N LEU A 145 1.09 7.58 12.64
CA LEU A 145 -0.15 6.80 12.64
C LEU A 145 -0.45 6.20 14.03
N SER A 146 0.57 5.99 14.87
CA SER A 146 0.40 5.51 16.24
C SER A 146 -0.49 6.41 17.11
N ASN A 147 -0.58 7.70 16.81
CA ASN A 147 -1.32 8.71 17.58
C ASN A 147 -2.52 9.30 16.82
N ALA A 148 -3.12 8.55 15.91
CA ALA A 148 -4.21 9.06 15.07
C ALA A 148 -5.39 9.65 15.85
N TYR A 149 -5.71 9.12 17.05
CA TYR A 149 -6.80 9.68 17.85
C TYR A 149 -6.49 10.99 18.54
N ASN A 150 -5.23 11.32 18.77
CA ASN A 150 -4.82 12.58 19.38
C ASN A 150 -4.84 13.73 18.37
N ASN A 151 -4.93 13.40 17.08
CA ASN A 151 -4.92 14.37 15.98
C ASN A 151 -6.33 14.84 15.57
N LYS A 152 -7.31 14.72 16.46
CA LYS A 152 -8.64 15.29 16.22
C LYS A 152 -8.51 16.81 16.02
N GLY A 153 -9.05 17.32 14.89
CA GLY A 153 -8.86 18.72 14.49
C GLY A 153 -7.59 18.98 13.67
N ALA A 154 -6.95 17.94 13.13
CA ALA A 154 -5.79 18.05 12.25
C ALA A 154 -6.08 18.81 10.93
N ALA A 155 -7.35 18.95 10.55
CA ALA A 155 -7.72 19.76 9.39
C ALA A 155 -7.26 21.21 9.56
N ILE A 156 -6.46 21.69 8.61
CA ILE A 156 -6.01 23.08 8.56
C ILE A 156 -7.02 23.93 7.80
N PHE A 157 -7.93 23.27 7.10
CA PHE A 157 -8.87 23.88 6.17
C PHE A 157 -10.27 23.85 6.78
N ASP A 158 -10.95 24.95 6.58
CA ASP A 158 -12.39 24.97 6.69
C ASP A 158 -13.00 24.52 5.34
N ALA A 159 -14.20 23.95 5.37
CA ALA A 159 -14.85 23.42 4.18
C ALA A 159 -15.05 24.49 3.06
N SER A 160 -15.24 25.74 3.45
CA SER A 160 -15.44 26.87 2.51
C SER A 160 -14.16 27.27 1.77
N THR A 161 -12.99 26.99 2.33
CA THR A 161 -11.68 27.36 1.77
C THR A 161 -10.90 26.18 1.22
N PHE A 162 -11.48 24.97 1.26
CA PHE A 162 -10.81 23.75 0.81
C PHE A 162 -10.56 23.74 -0.69
N LYS A 163 -9.29 23.74 -1.08
CA LYS A 163 -8.85 23.66 -2.49
C LYS A 163 -8.35 22.28 -2.89
N GLY A 164 -8.23 21.38 -1.95
CA GLY A 164 -7.58 20.09 -2.09
C GLY A 164 -6.36 19.98 -1.21
N VAL A 165 -5.73 18.82 -1.17
CA VAL A 165 -4.54 18.55 -0.35
C VAL A 165 -3.74 17.37 -0.89
N ASN A 166 -2.43 17.44 -0.74
CA ASN A 166 -1.53 16.31 -0.95
C ASN A 166 -1.17 15.66 0.40
N ILE A 167 -1.26 14.35 0.47
CA ILE A 167 -0.93 13.54 1.64
C ILE A 167 0.14 12.53 1.25
N ILE A 168 1.26 12.53 1.94
CA ILE A 168 2.36 11.57 1.76
C ILE A 168 2.30 10.55 2.88
N ILE A 169 2.37 9.27 2.51
CA ILE A 169 2.44 8.14 3.44
C ILE A 169 3.72 7.37 3.13
N ASP A 170 4.71 7.51 4.01
CA ASP A 170 6.03 6.96 3.79
C ASP A 170 6.44 6.03 4.95
N GLU A 171 7.08 4.90 4.60
CA GLU A 171 7.57 3.92 5.57
C GLU A 171 6.53 3.48 6.62
N VAL A 172 5.31 3.16 6.17
CA VAL A 172 4.22 2.69 7.05
C VAL A 172 4.16 1.17 7.19
N ALA A 173 5.09 0.45 6.55
CA ALA A 173 5.27 -0.98 6.77
C ALA A 173 5.96 -1.22 8.11
N LEU A 174 5.46 -2.19 8.88
CA LEU A 174 6.20 -2.71 10.02
C LEU A 174 7.45 -3.45 9.50
N GLU A 175 8.62 -3.11 10.02
CA GLU A 175 9.83 -3.85 9.72
C GLU A 175 9.82 -5.22 10.40
N LYS A 176 10.56 -6.17 9.83
CA LYS A 176 10.69 -7.52 10.38
C LYS A 176 11.18 -7.44 11.84
N GLY A 177 10.41 -8.00 12.77
CA GLY A 177 10.72 -7.94 14.20
C GLY A 177 10.01 -6.82 14.99
N GLN A 178 9.40 -5.85 14.35
CA GLN A 178 8.57 -4.85 15.03
C GLN A 178 7.23 -5.45 15.46
N ARG A 179 6.82 -5.15 16.70
CA ARG A 179 5.50 -5.57 17.20
C ARG A 179 4.42 -4.63 16.70
N LYS A 180 3.29 -5.21 16.29
CA LYS A 180 2.07 -4.46 15.96
C LYS A 180 1.44 -3.98 17.28
N THR A 181 1.50 -2.69 17.54
CA THR A 181 0.94 -2.07 18.74
C THR A 181 -0.41 -1.40 18.51
N PHE A 182 -0.82 -1.25 17.23
CA PHE A 182 -2.09 -0.63 16.82
C PHE A 182 -2.51 -1.12 15.44
N ASP A 183 -3.78 -0.92 15.10
CA ASP A 183 -4.30 -1.22 13.76
C ASP A 183 -3.92 -0.10 12.79
N VAL A 184 -2.94 -0.39 11.92
CA VAL A 184 -2.39 0.58 10.94
C VAL A 184 -3.47 1.04 9.97
N VAL A 185 -4.37 0.14 9.52
CA VAL A 185 -5.44 0.46 8.56
C VAL A 185 -6.46 1.37 9.20
N TYR A 186 -6.90 1.05 10.41
CA TYR A 186 -7.85 1.85 11.15
C TYR A 186 -7.31 3.25 11.42
N ASN A 187 -6.07 3.33 11.93
CA ASN A 187 -5.45 4.61 12.26
C ASN A 187 -5.19 5.46 11.00
N LEU A 188 -4.81 4.83 9.88
CA LEU A 188 -4.66 5.53 8.60
C LEU A 188 -5.99 6.13 8.13
N LYS A 189 -7.09 5.36 8.19
CA LYS A 189 -8.42 5.85 7.84
C LYS A 189 -8.84 7.02 8.74
N MET A 190 -8.66 6.86 10.05
CA MET A 190 -8.94 7.92 11.04
C MET A 190 -8.14 9.19 10.75
N GLN A 191 -6.85 9.05 10.45
CA GLN A 191 -5.99 10.20 10.18
C GLN A 191 -6.39 10.93 8.89
N ILE A 192 -6.74 10.21 7.84
CA ILE A 192 -7.24 10.80 6.60
C ILE A 192 -8.56 11.52 6.85
N GLU A 193 -9.49 10.90 7.57
CA GLU A 193 -10.77 11.52 7.95
C GLU A 193 -10.54 12.81 8.77
N ASN A 194 -9.59 12.79 9.71
CA ASN A 194 -9.23 13.98 10.49
C ASN A 194 -8.69 15.13 9.62
N ILE A 195 -8.05 14.85 8.50
CA ILE A 195 -7.47 15.85 7.60
C ILE A 195 -8.49 16.37 6.60
N VAL A 196 -9.16 15.46 5.87
CA VAL A 196 -9.99 15.84 4.72
C VAL A 196 -11.48 15.82 5.02
N ARG A 197 -11.90 15.20 6.14
CA ARG A 197 -13.31 15.02 6.49
C ARG A 197 -14.09 14.40 5.33
N SER A 198 -15.18 15.03 4.90
CA SER A 198 -16.00 14.59 3.76
C SER A 198 -15.48 15.06 2.40
N GLU A 199 -14.38 15.84 2.40
CA GLU A 199 -13.85 16.41 1.16
C GLU A 199 -13.06 15.37 0.36
N ARG A 200 -13.22 15.40 -0.95
CA ARG A 200 -12.57 14.45 -1.86
C ARG A 200 -11.93 15.11 -3.05
N GLU A 201 -12.42 16.26 -3.44
CA GLU A 201 -11.95 16.95 -4.64
C GLU A 201 -10.50 17.42 -4.45
N ASN A 202 -9.67 17.17 -5.46
CA ASN A 202 -8.23 17.50 -5.44
C ASN A 202 -7.43 16.92 -4.26
N VAL A 203 -7.96 15.89 -3.58
CA VAL A 203 -7.20 15.13 -2.59
C VAL A 203 -6.36 14.07 -3.31
N LYS A 204 -5.04 14.07 -3.06
CA LYS A 204 -4.12 13.05 -3.56
C LYS A 204 -3.33 12.45 -2.41
N VAL A 205 -3.41 11.15 -2.28
CA VAL A 205 -2.70 10.36 -1.27
C VAL A 205 -1.61 9.52 -1.97
N PHE A 206 -0.36 9.79 -1.64
CA PHE A 206 0.81 9.10 -2.17
C PHE A 206 1.34 8.12 -1.13
N MET A 207 1.20 6.82 -1.39
CA MET A 207 1.68 5.77 -0.51
C MET A 207 2.90 5.11 -1.13
N MET A 208 4.03 5.14 -0.43
CA MET A 208 5.29 4.56 -0.87
C MET A 208 5.61 3.31 -0.06
N LEU A 209 5.76 2.20 -0.76
CA LEU A 209 6.05 0.89 -0.19
C LEU A 209 7.36 0.36 -0.77
N ASN A 210 8.15 -0.33 0.05
CA ASN A 210 9.34 -1.03 -0.43
C ASN A 210 8.96 -2.35 -1.09
N ASN A 211 7.91 -3.00 -0.58
CA ASN A 211 7.34 -4.22 -1.12
C ASN A 211 5.82 -4.20 -0.87
N THR A 212 5.03 -4.79 -1.74
CA THR A 212 3.58 -4.92 -1.55
C THR A 212 3.21 -5.97 -0.51
N GLU A 213 4.07 -6.94 -0.27
CA GLU A 213 3.82 -8.06 0.64
C GLU A 213 4.17 -7.74 2.10
N ASP A 214 5.00 -6.74 2.34
CA ASP A 214 5.29 -6.27 3.69
C ASP A 214 4.08 -5.56 4.35
N CYS A 215 3.10 -5.17 3.54
CA CYS A 215 1.92 -4.42 4.00
C CYS A 215 0.60 -5.00 3.47
N PRO A 216 0.33 -6.31 3.64
CA PRO A 216 -0.90 -6.90 3.11
C PRO A 216 -2.15 -6.25 3.68
N GLU A 217 -2.12 -5.76 4.92
CA GLU A 217 -3.27 -5.07 5.54
C GLU A 217 -3.58 -3.74 4.83
N LEU A 218 -2.55 -2.96 4.47
CA LEU A 218 -2.76 -1.72 3.72
C LEU A 218 -3.29 -2.02 2.31
N MET A 219 -2.77 -3.05 1.65
CA MET A 219 -3.25 -3.47 0.35
C MET A 219 -4.67 -4.05 0.41
N SER A 220 -5.10 -4.61 1.56
CA SER A 220 -6.46 -5.09 1.77
C SER A 220 -7.51 -3.99 1.67
N MET A 221 -7.17 -2.73 1.98
CA MET A 221 -8.07 -1.58 1.78
C MET A 221 -8.54 -1.46 0.33
N PHE A 222 -7.68 -1.86 -0.60
CA PHE A 222 -7.93 -1.80 -2.04
C PHE A 222 -8.40 -3.13 -2.61
N GLY A 223 -8.29 -4.23 -1.83
CA GLY A 223 -8.66 -5.58 -2.26
C GLY A 223 -7.77 -6.13 -3.37
N PHE A 224 -6.51 -5.66 -3.46
CA PHE A 224 -5.63 -5.98 -4.57
C PHE A 224 -4.16 -5.97 -4.16
N ILE A 225 -3.40 -6.98 -4.58
CA ILE A 225 -1.93 -6.98 -4.59
C ILE A 225 -1.46 -7.30 -6.01
N PRO A 226 -0.56 -6.50 -6.61
CA PRO A 226 -0.05 -6.78 -7.95
C PRO A 226 0.84 -8.04 -7.94
N ILE A 227 0.66 -8.91 -8.93
CA ILE A 227 1.49 -10.11 -9.13
C ILE A 227 2.74 -9.75 -9.93
N GLU A 228 2.58 -8.94 -10.96
CA GLU A 228 3.63 -8.55 -11.88
C GLU A 228 3.92 -7.06 -11.78
N PHE A 229 5.13 -6.69 -12.21
CA PHE A 229 5.47 -5.27 -12.36
C PHE A 229 4.55 -4.59 -13.38
N GLY A 230 4.14 -3.38 -13.07
CA GLY A 230 3.27 -2.61 -13.96
C GLY A 230 2.36 -1.65 -13.23
N VAL A 231 1.54 -0.93 -14.01
CA VAL A 231 0.56 0.03 -13.51
C VAL A 231 -0.84 -0.57 -13.54
N TYR A 232 -1.49 -0.58 -12.39
CA TYR A 232 -2.83 -1.14 -12.20
C TYR A 232 -3.82 -0.03 -11.81
N LYS A 233 -4.95 0.01 -12.49
CA LYS A 233 -5.99 1.04 -12.31
C LYS A 233 -7.21 0.46 -11.61
N LEU A 234 -7.33 0.67 -10.32
CA LEU A 234 -8.44 0.21 -9.49
C LEU A 234 -9.53 1.29 -9.44
N LYS A 235 -10.28 1.46 -10.54
CA LYS A 235 -11.22 2.58 -10.72
C LYS A 235 -12.28 2.68 -9.62
N ARG A 236 -12.88 1.55 -9.18
CA ARG A 236 -13.87 1.51 -8.09
C ARG A 236 -13.32 1.97 -6.75
N LYS A 237 -12.00 1.90 -6.56
CA LYS A 237 -11.30 2.32 -5.34
C LYS A 237 -10.60 3.68 -5.49
N HIS A 238 -10.76 4.34 -6.65
CA HIS A 238 -10.05 5.56 -6.99
C HIS A 238 -8.54 5.47 -6.74
N CYS A 239 -7.94 4.33 -7.09
CA CYS A 239 -6.57 4.01 -6.79
C CYS A 239 -5.80 3.58 -8.04
N VAL A 240 -4.56 4.05 -8.14
CA VAL A 240 -3.56 3.57 -9.10
C VAL A 240 -2.41 2.95 -8.32
N VAL A 241 -2.06 1.72 -8.66
CA VAL A 241 -0.92 1.00 -8.08
C VAL A 241 0.15 0.89 -9.14
N ASP A 242 1.35 1.39 -8.86
CA ASP A 242 2.54 1.21 -9.69
C ASP A 242 3.50 0.26 -8.97
N TYR A 243 3.58 -0.98 -9.46
CA TYR A 243 4.55 -1.96 -9.00
C TYR A 243 5.80 -1.82 -9.87
N ILE A 244 6.81 -1.14 -9.31
CA ILE A 244 7.97 -0.62 -10.02
C ILE A 244 9.03 -1.72 -10.15
N PRO A 245 9.45 -2.11 -11.38
CA PRO A 245 10.57 -3.02 -11.57
C PRO A 245 11.90 -2.37 -11.18
N ASN A 246 12.90 -3.18 -10.89
CA ASN A 246 14.27 -2.70 -10.87
C ASN A 246 14.68 -2.28 -12.28
N ASN A 247 15.65 -1.40 -12.41
CA ASN A 247 16.29 -1.10 -13.69
C ASN A 247 17.75 -1.56 -13.68
N LYS A 248 18.34 -1.62 -14.87
CA LYS A 248 19.74 -2.07 -15.04
C LYS A 248 20.73 -1.27 -14.22
N ALA A 249 20.59 0.06 -14.22
CA ALA A 249 21.47 0.94 -13.44
C ALA A 249 21.33 0.72 -11.93
N TYR A 250 20.10 0.46 -11.44
CA TYR A 250 19.85 0.09 -10.06
C TYR A 250 20.52 -1.24 -9.70
N ASP A 251 20.34 -2.26 -10.53
CA ASP A 251 20.88 -3.59 -10.28
C ASP A 251 22.42 -3.56 -10.26
N GLU A 252 23.05 -2.81 -11.17
CA GLU A 252 24.51 -2.62 -11.21
C GLU A 252 25.03 -1.88 -9.95
N ARG A 253 24.31 -0.85 -9.50
CA ARG A 253 24.67 -0.13 -8.26
C ARG A 253 24.51 -1.02 -7.04
N ARG A 254 23.42 -1.78 -6.97
CA ARG A 254 23.16 -2.68 -5.83
C ARG A 254 24.12 -3.84 -5.74
N LYS A 255 24.63 -4.35 -6.85
CA LYS A 255 25.69 -5.37 -6.85
C LYS A 255 26.96 -4.93 -6.13
N LYS A 256 27.24 -3.62 -6.11
CA LYS A 256 28.42 -3.02 -5.44
C LYS A 256 28.13 -2.58 -4.01
N ALA A 257 26.92 -2.70 -3.52
CA ALA A 257 26.55 -2.27 -2.17
C ALA A 257 26.99 -3.29 -1.13
N LEU A 258 27.71 -2.85 -0.10
CA LEU A 258 28.22 -3.69 1.00
C LEU A 258 27.11 -4.55 1.65
N ALA A 259 25.90 -4.00 1.77
CA ALA A 259 24.77 -4.73 2.32
C ALA A 259 24.37 -5.98 1.50
N ASN A 260 24.70 -6.02 0.21
CA ASN A 260 24.39 -7.18 -0.64
C ASN A 260 25.42 -8.31 -0.53
N GLU A 261 26.61 -8.03 0.00
CA GLU A 261 27.63 -9.05 0.26
C GLU A 261 27.18 -10.00 1.37
N ILE A 262 26.32 -9.52 2.27
CA ILE A 262 25.76 -10.27 3.40
C ILE A 262 24.25 -10.50 3.24
N ASP A 263 23.68 -10.26 2.04
CA ASP A 263 22.23 -10.38 1.82
C ASP A 263 21.80 -11.83 1.88
N THR A 264 20.92 -12.13 2.82
CA THR A 264 20.25 -13.42 3.00
C THR A 264 18.96 -13.53 2.15
N GLY A 265 18.79 -12.68 1.13
CA GLY A 265 17.63 -12.73 0.22
C GLY A 265 16.39 -12.01 0.72
N THR A 266 16.53 -10.99 1.58
CA THR A 266 15.40 -10.19 2.05
C THR A 266 14.82 -9.34 0.89
N GLY A 267 13.54 -9.55 0.57
CA GLY A 267 12.84 -8.89 -0.53
C GLY A 267 12.89 -7.35 -0.52
N ASN A 268 13.06 -6.74 0.67
CA ASN A 268 13.16 -5.29 0.83
C ASN A 268 14.39 -4.67 0.14
N PHE A 269 15.50 -5.42 0.06
CA PHE A 269 16.73 -4.96 -0.57
C PHE A 269 16.78 -5.32 -2.05
N THR A 270 16.22 -6.46 -2.43
CA THR A 270 16.35 -7.01 -3.79
C THR A 270 15.10 -6.83 -4.64
N ASN A 271 13.97 -6.43 -4.06
CA ASN A 271 12.64 -6.44 -4.69
C ASN A 271 12.26 -7.83 -5.25
N LYS A 272 12.93 -8.88 -4.76
CA LYS A 272 12.60 -10.26 -5.10
C LYS A 272 11.59 -10.77 -4.09
N VAL A 273 10.41 -11.06 -4.56
CA VAL A 273 9.35 -11.67 -3.78
C VAL A 273 9.20 -13.10 -4.23
N VAL A 274 9.39 -14.03 -3.30
CA VAL A 274 9.12 -15.45 -3.55
C VAL A 274 7.62 -15.64 -3.36
N ARG A 275 6.92 -15.92 -4.45
CA ARG A 275 5.47 -16.16 -4.45
C ARG A 275 5.20 -17.60 -4.82
N ASP A 276 4.43 -18.27 -3.98
CA ASP A 276 3.97 -19.63 -4.27
C ASP A 276 2.69 -19.57 -5.10
N LEU A 277 2.81 -19.14 -6.36
CA LEU A 277 1.68 -19.01 -7.27
C LEU A 277 0.97 -20.35 -7.54
N GLU A 278 1.67 -21.45 -7.39
CA GLU A 278 1.14 -22.82 -7.49
C GLU A 278 0.11 -23.14 -6.41
N LEU A 279 0.17 -22.45 -5.26
CA LEU A 279 -0.80 -22.58 -4.18
C LEU A 279 -2.07 -21.74 -4.41
N LEU A 280 -2.16 -20.98 -5.50
CA LEU A 280 -3.37 -20.23 -5.83
C LEU A 280 -4.43 -21.17 -6.42
N TYR A 281 -5.62 -21.14 -5.81
CA TYR A 281 -6.75 -21.94 -6.25
C TYR A 281 -7.51 -21.27 -7.39
N LYS A 282 -7.61 -21.95 -8.53
CA LYS A 282 -8.30 -21.46 -9.72
C LYS A 282 -9.69 -22.09 -9.93
N GLY A 283 -10.05 -23.05 -9.07
CA GLY A 283 -11.30 -23.78 -9.20
C GLY A 283 -12.51 -23.06 -8.60
N ARG A 284 -13.65 -23.75 -8.65
CA ARG A 284 -14.91 -23.29 -8.05
C ARG A 284 -14.98 -23.74 -6.59
N LEU A 285 -15.27 -22.81 -5.67
CA LEU A 285 -15.47 -23.11 -4.26
C LEU A 285 -16.73 -23.96 -4.08
N THR A 286 -16.66 -24.98 -3.22
CA THR A 286 -17.74 -25.92 -2.93
C THR A 286 -18.46 -25.56 -1.63
N LYS A 287 -17.97 -26.05 -0.49
CA LYS A 287 -18.60 -25.91 0.82
C LYS A 287 -17.63 -25.32 1.83
N PRO A 288 -18.03 -24.28 2.59
CA PRO A 288 -17.21 -23.77 3.70
C PRO A 288 -17.23 -24.78 4.86
N ILE A 289 -16.07 -25.07 5.43
CA ILE A 289 -15.90 -25.98 6.56
C ILE A 289 -15.96 -25.20 7.87
N MET A 290 -15.12 -24.14 7.97
CA MET A 290 -15.05 -23.32 9.17
C MET A 290 -14.62 -21.88 8.86
N VAL A 291 -14.87 -21.00 9.81
CA VAL A 291 -14.37 -19.63 9.81
C VAL A 291 -13.41 -19.50 10.98
N VAL A 292 -12.18 -19.09 10.68
CA VAL A 292 -11.11 -18.96 11.65
C VAL A 292 -10.62 -17.53 11.74
N LYS A 293 -10.14 -17.18 12.92
CA LYS A 293 -9.49 -15.91 13.23
C LYS A 293 -8.33 -16.22 14.16
N TYR A 294 -7.24 -15.47 14.06
CA TYR A 294 -6.08 -15.73 14.91
C TYR A 294 -6.43 -15.55 16.40
N SER A 295 -6.87 -14.35 16.78
CA SER A 295 -7.26 -14.03 18.16
C SER A 295 -8.45 -13.08 18.17
N LYS A 296 -9.00 -12.80 19.36
CA LYS A 296 -10.11 -11.86 19.53
C LYS A 296 -9.77 -10.44 19.06
N ASP A 297 -8.52 -10.04 19.21
CA ASP A 297 -8.04 -8.68 18.92
C ASP A 297 -7.68 -8.45 17.45
N GLN A 298 -7.63 -9.49 16.64
CA GLN A 298 -7.37 -9.38 15.21
C GLN A 298 -8.64 -9.04 14.45
N THR A 299 -8.49 -8.36 13.31
CA THR A 299 -9.61 -7.95 12.45
C THR A 299 -9.93 -8.94 11.34
N ASP A 300 -8.91 -9.68 10.89
CA ASP A 300 -9.04 -10.53 9.71
C ASP A 300 -9.61 -11.90 10.04
N TRP A 301 -10.75 -12.22 9.43
CA TRP A 301 -11.34 -13.54 9.43
C TRP A 301 -11.09 -14.24 8.12
N PHE A 302 -10.87 -15.57 8.17
CA PHE A 302 -10.71 -16.42 7.01
C PHE A 302 -11.72 -17.55 7.03
N THR A 303 -12.19 -17.92 5.84
CA THR A 303 -13.02 -19.12 5.67
C THR A 303 -12.15 -20.23 5.07
N ILE A 304 -12.14 -21.38 5.70
CA ILE A 304 -11.54 -22.60 5.17
C ILE A 304 -12.65 -23.41 4.48
N TRP A 305 -12.42 -23.72 3.21
CA TRP A 305 -13.33 -24.48 2.36
C TRP A 305 -12.85 -25.90 2.16
N GLU A 306 -13.72 -26.82 1.72
CA GLU A 306 -13.35 -28.17 1.32
C GLU A 306 -12.15 -28.16 0.36
N GLY A 307 -11.19 -29.09 0.58
CA GLY A 307 -9.91 -29.09 -0.13
C GLY A 307 -8.89 -28.11 0.43
N ASN A 308 -9.07 -27.65 1.67
CA ASN A 308 -8.16 -26.74 2.38
C ASN A 308 -7.94 -25.39 1.64
N ILE A 309 -9.01 -24.84 1.07
CA ILE A 309 -8.93 -23.57 0.36
C ILE A 309 -9.25 -22.43 1.31
N ILE A 310 -8.30 -21.49 1.46
CA ILE A 310 -8.45 -20.32 2.31
C ILE A 310 -8.97 -19.14 1.48
N CYS A 311 -10.04 -18.50 1.96
CA CYS A 311 -10.63 -17.29 1.41
C CYS A 311 -10.78 -16.23 2.50
N PRO A 312 -10.76 -14.93 2.16
CA PRO A 312 -11.13 -13.90 3.10
C PRO A 312 -12.62 -14.04 3.45
N TYR A 313 -12.94 -13.78 4.71
CA TYR A 313 -14.33 -13.76 5.15
C TYR A 313 -14.86 -12.32 5.13
N ASN A 314 -15.78 -12.05 4.22
CA ASN A 314 -16.36 -10.71 4.01
C ASN A 314 -17.68 -10.47 4.75
N GLY A 315 -18.18 -11.45 5.53
CA GLY A 315 -19.40 -11.31 6.33
C GLY A 315 -20.71 -11.46 5.57
N GLU A 316 -20.70 -11.56 4.24
CA GLU A 316 -21.92 -11.64 3.42
C GLU A 316 -22.73 -12.92 3.60
N LYS A 317 -22.07 -14.02 4.01
CA LYS A 317 -22.75 -15.25 4.44
C LYS A 317 -22.35 -15.51 5.88
N LYS A 318 -23.18 -15.16 6.84
CA LYS A 318 -22.97 -15.49 8.26
C LYS A 318 -22.87 -17.01 8.39
N PRO A 319 -21.69 -17.61 8.63
CA PRO A 319 -21.65 -19.00 9.01
C PRO A 319 -22.41 -19.15 10.33
N SER A 320 -22.95 -20.30 10.59
CA SER A 320 -23.53 -20.59 11.91
C SER A 320 -22.47 -20.28 12.98
N VAL A 321 -22.88 -19.80 14.14
CA VAL A 321 -21.96 -19.47 15.26
C VAL A 321 -21.07 -20.68 15.60
N ALA A 322 -21.57 -21.89 15.42
CA ALA A 322 -20.84 -23.14 15.62
C ALA A 322 -19.61 -23.33 14.70
N MET A 323 -19.52 -22.62 13.58
CA MET A 323 -18.40 -22.71 12.64
C MET A 323 -17.28 -21.71 12.92
N LYS A 324 -17.49 -20.73 13.81
CA LYS A 324 -16.47 -19.73 14.15
C LYS A 324 -15.49 -20.26 15.19
N ARG A 325 -14.20 -20.11 14.95
CA ARG A 325 -13.12 -20.56 15.84
C ARG A 325 -12.00 -19.51 15.91
N TYR A 326 -11.39 -19.43 17.08
CA TYR A 326 -10.12 -18.72 17.27
C TYR A 326 -8.98 -19.72 17.22
N ILE A 327 -7.93 -19.43 16.50
CA ILE A 327 -6.79 -20.35 16.33
C ILE A 327 -5.95 -20.43 17.62
N ASP A 328 -5.86 -19.32 18.35
CA ASP A 328 -5.16 -19.23 19.66
C ASP A 328 -6.07 -19.58 20.85
N ASP A 329 -7.22 -20.20 20.61
CA ASP A 329 -8.14 -20.60 21.67
C ASP A 329 -7.54 -21.73 22.51
N THR A 330 -7.31 -21.44 23.78
CA THR A 330 -6.76 -22.41 24.76
C THR A 330 -7.70 -23.60 25.00
N PHE A 331 -8.99 -23.46 24.69
CA PHE A 331 -9.98 -24.55 24.80
C PHE A 331 -9.94 -25.53 23.63
N ILE A 332 -9.27 -25.17 22.51
CA ILE A 332 -9.11 -26.05 21.34
C ILE A 332 -7.64 -26.05 20.87
N PRO A 333 -6.70 -26.50 21.73
CA PRO A 333 -5.27 -26.44 21.40
C PRO A 333 -4.92 -27.26 20.15
N THR A 334 -5.65 -28.34 19.87
CA THR A 334 -5.46 -29.19 18.69
C THR A 334 -5.74 -28.48 17.37
N LEU A 335 -6.56 -27.44 17.36
CA LEU A 335 -6.84 -26.67 16.14
C LEU A 335 -5.60 -25.90 15.70
N ARG A 336 -4.90 -25.22 16.62
CA ARG A 336 -3.66 -24.52 16.35
C ARG A 336 -2.62 -25.43 15.74
N ASP A 337 -2.34 -26.56 16.40
CA ASP A 337 -1.34 -27.50 15.94
C ASP A 337 -1.68 -28.10 14.58
N SER A 338 -2.95 -28.43 14.36
CA SER A 338 -3.42 -28.94 13.07
C SER A 338 -3.22 -27.90 11.95
N ILE A 339 -3.53 -26.61 12.19
CA ILE A 339 -3.35 -25.55 11.19
C ILE A 339 -1.86 -25.34 10.92
N ILE A 340 -1.00 -25.33 11.94
CA ILE A 340 0.45 -25.20 11.77
C ILE A 340 0.98 -26.36 10.93
N GLN A 341 0.60 -27.59 11.27
CA GLN A 341 1.03 -28.78 10.54
C GLN A 341 0.61 -28.75 9.07
N GLN A 342 -0.62 -28.31 8.78
CA GLN A 342 -1.12 -28.19 7.41
C GLN A 342 -0.41 -27.08 6.62
N GLU A 343 -0.10 -25.96 7.26
CA GLU A 343 0.66 -24.86 6.64
C GLU A 343 2.10 -25.32 6.32
N ASP A 344 2.76 -26.00 7.25
CA ASP A 344 4.12 -26.51 7.06
C ASP A 344 4.19 -27.61 5.98
N ALA A 345 3.14 -28.42 5.87
CA ALA A 345 2.95 -29.39 4.79
C ALA A 345 2.54 -28.76 3.46
N ARG A 346 2.36 -27.43 3.37
CA ARG A 346 1.85 -26.71 2.20
C ARG A 346 0.51 -27.25 1.67
N ALA A 347 -0.32 -27.76 2.60
CA ALA A 347 -1.61 -28.36 2.27
C ALA A 347 -2.70 -27.33 1.95
N PHE A 348 -2.50 -26.04 2.32
CA PHE A 348 -3.43 -24.97 2.03
C PHE A 348 -3.25 -24.41 0.62
N LYS A 349 -4.39 -24.12 -0.03
CA LYS A 349 -4.48 -23.31 -1.23
C LYS A 349 -5.20 -21.99 -0.93
N TYR A 350 -4.92 -20.97 -1.69
CA TYR A 350 -5.42 -19.63 -1.41
C TYR A 350 -6.26 -19.10 -2.57
N LYS A 351 -7.34 -18.39 -2.26
CA LYS A 351 -8.22 -17.80 -3.27
C LYS A 351 -7.48 -16.81 -4.18
N ASP A 352 -6.58 -16.04 -3.60
CA ASP A 352 -5.76 -15.05 -4.27
C ASP A 352 -4.50 -14.73 -3.46
N ILE A 353 -3.59 -13.95 -4.04
CA ILE A 353 -2.33 -13.57 -3.39
C ILE A 353 -2.54 -12.72 -2.13
N LEU A 354 -3.54 -11.86 -2.12
CA LEU A 354 -3.85 -11.06 -0.94
C LEU A 354 -4.22 -11.96 0.24
N THR A 355 -5.08 -12.95 0.01
CA THR A 355 -5.45 -13.96 1.00
C THR A 355 -4.21 -14.72 1.49
N GLN A 356 -3.33 -15.16 0.58
CA GLN A 356 -2.10 -15.85 0.94
C GLN A 356 -1.20 -14.99 1.82
N SER A 357 -0.99 -13.73 1.46
CA SER A 357 -0.12 -12.81 2.20
C SER A 357 -0.69 -12.49 3.59
N LEU A 358 -2.00 -12.22 3.69
CA LEU A 358 -2.68 -11.97 4.97
C LEU A 358 -2.65 -13.21 5.88
N TRP A 359 -2.91 -14.39 5.32
CA TRP A 359 -2.86 -15.65 6.06
C TRP A 359 -1.46 -15.92 6.61
N ARG A 360 -0.43 -15.84 5.78
CA ARG A 360 0.97 -16.09 6.18
C ARG A 360 1.43 -15.12 7.27
N LYS A 361 1.04 -13.86 7.18
CA LYS A 361 1.35 -12.89 8.23
C LYS A 361 0.70 -13.26 9.57
N ASN A 362 -0.54 -13.76 9.54
CA ASN A 362 -1.19 -14.28 10.75
C ASN A 362 -0.48 -15.56 11.27
N MET A 363 -0.03 -16.45 10.37
CA MET A 363 0.71 -17.65 10.75
C MET A 363 2.05 -17.36 11.42
N GLU A 364 2.76 -16.29 11.03
CA GLU A 364 3.97 -15.84 11.73
C GLU A 364 3.70 -15.43 13.18
N LEU A 365 2.51 -14.94 13.49
CA LEU A 365 2.09 -14.63 14.87
C LEU A 365 1.74 -15.89 15.66
N ILE A 366 1.18 -16.91 15.01
CA ILE A 366 0.80 -18.18 15.64
C ILE A 366 2.03 -18.99 16.02
N LYS A 367 3.08 -18.96 15.18
CA LYS A 367 4.33 -19.73 15.40
C LYS A 367 5.26 -19.11 16.46
N LYS A 368 5.05 -17.87 16.83
CA LYS A 368 5.75 -17.19 17.94
C LYS A 368 5.09 -17.49 19.27
#